data_a4631dec1e239f09893d15a8bef497c8
#
_entry.id   a4631dec1e239f09893d15a8bef497c8
#
_cell.length_a   1.000
_cell.length_b   1.000
_cell.length_c   1.000
_cell.angle_alpha   90.00
_cell.angle_beta   90.00
_cell.angle_gamma   90.00
#
_symmetry.space_group_name_H-M   'P 1'
#
loop_
_entity.id
_entity.type
_entity.pdbx_description
1 polymer ?
#
loop_
_entity_poly.entity_id
_entity_poly.type
_entity_poly.pdbx_seq_one_letter_code
_entity_poly.pdbx_strand_id
1 'polypeptide(L)'
;MAVVVWLVIFVAVFAMGYPIALGMFISSAFYLLLSHVDLSLLMDMMVIKFENNFILLAVPLFIFTAKVMNAGKVTDRIFDFTRSALGSLRGGLGYVNIAASIIFAGMSGSEIADVSGLGTVEIKAMKDAGYDGAFSCAVTSASATIGPIIPPSIPMVVYSMLSGASVGYLFLGGFIPGFLLGGALMGVVYVLSVKRNYPRGEKVSFRQLLRNSVKAFPALITPILLLYGIYGGVFTPTESAGIVAAYALILSLFVYRTLGLKELYKVIIDTVVSTGYISFFIAGAFIFGYVVAREEIPTLITNVFISLGLTSSWWITLLSVNVLFLICLLYTSDAADD
;
A
#
# COMPACT_ATOMS: atom_id res chain seq x y z
N MET A 1 15.25 -30.62 13.61
CA MET A 1 16.54 -29.98 13.33
C MET A 1 16.48 -29.06 12.11
N ALA A 2 15.95 -29.51 10.98
CA ALA A 2 15.83 -28.69 9.75
C ALA A 2 15.06 -27.36 9.94
N VAL A 3 13.95 -27.36 10.69
CA VAL A 3 13.15 -26.16 11.00
C VAL A 3 13.94 -25.10 11.78
N VAL A 4 14.71 -25.54 12.77
CA VAL A 4 15.52 -24.62 13.57
C VAL A 4 16.61 -23.96 12.71
N VAL A 5 17.29 -24.77 11.86
CA VAL A 5 18.29 -24.25 10.92
C VAL A 5 17.66 -23.27 9.93
N TRP A 6 16.47 -23.62 9.40
CA TRP A 6 15.68 -22.75 8.52
C TRP A 6 15.39 -21.39 9.15
N LEU A 7 14.89 -21.39 10.39
CA LEU A 7 14.57 -20.15 11.11
C LEU A 7 15.84 -19.33 11.42
N VAL A 8 16.91 -19.99 11.85
CA VAL A 8 18.19 -19.32 12.14
C VAL A 8 18.78 -18.68 10.90
N ILE A 9 18.76 -19.37 9.74
CA ILE A 9 19.25 -18.82 8.48
C ILE A 9 18.39 -17.63 8.07
N PHE A 10 17.06 -17.75 8.15
CA PHE A 10 16.15 -16.65 7.83
C PHE A 10 16.46 -15.39 8.66
N VAL A 11 16.53 -15.55 9.98
CA VAL A 11 16.84 -14.45 10.91
C VAL A 11 18.24 -13.89 10.68
N ALA A 12 19.24 -14.73 10.42
CA ALA A 12 20.61 -14.30 10.16
C ALA A 12 20.72 -13.47 8.87
N VAL A 13 20.09 -13.91 7.78
CA VAL A 13 20.08 -13.18 6.51
C VAL A 13 19.37 -11.83 6.67
N PHE A 14 18.28 -11.80 7.43
CA PHE A 14 17.55 -10.58 7.74
C PHE A 14 18.39 -9.62 8.61
N ALA A 15 19.03 -10.13 9.67
CA ALA A 15 19.88 -9.34 10.56
C ALA A 15 21.14 -8.77 9.84
N MET A 16 21.58 -9.40 8.75
CA MET A 16 22.65 -8.88 7.89
C MET A 16 22.20 -7.75 6.95
N GLY A 17 20.91 -7.34 6.99
CA GLY A 17 20.36 -6.26 6.15
C GLY A 17 20.04 -6.66 4.72
N TYR A 18 19.99 -7.96 4.39
CA TYR A 18 19.59 -8.40 3.06
C TYR A 18 18.06 -8.33 2.88
N PRO A 19 17.57 -8.16 1.63
CA PRO A 19 16.14 -8.17 1.35
C PRO A 19 15.46 -9.42 1.88
N ILE A 20 14.29 -9.26 2.55
CA ILE A 20 13.52 -10.35 3.16
C ILE A 20 13.26 -11.49 2.17
N ALA A 21 12.99 -11.18 0.91
CA ALA A 21 12.78 -12.17 -0.14
C ALA A 21 13.99 -13.13 -0.28
N LEU A 22 15.21 -12.61 -0.26
CA LEU A 22 16.42 -13.44 -0.29
C LEU A 22 16.51 -14.35 0.94
N GLY A 23 16.18 -13.82 2.13
CA GLY A 23 16.11 -14.62 3.35
C GLY A 23 15.13 -15.78 3.23
N MET A 24 13.93 -15.53 2.68
CA MET A 24 12.93 -16.56 2.43
C MET A 24 13.43 -17.63 1.44
N PHE A 25 14.07 -17.23 0.33
CA PHE A 25 14.62 -18.16 -0.65
C PHE A 25 15.76 -18.99 -0.08
N ILE A 26 16.78 -18.35 0.49
CA ILE A 26 17.97 -19.03 1.00
C ILE A 26 17.60 -20.01 2.11
N SER A 27 16.84 -19.56 3.12
CA SER A 27 16.43 -20.42 4.23
C SER A 27 15.61 -21.62 3.77
N SER A 28 14.68 -21.41 2.85
CA SER A 28 13.84 -22.50 2.32
C SER A 28 14.64 -23.48 1.45
N ALA A 29 15.61 -23.01 0.67
CA ALA A 29 16.51 -23.87 -0.10
C ALA A 29 17.34 -24.78 0.85
N PHE A 30 17.92 -24.21 1.91
CA PHE A 30 18.63 -24.99 2.90
C PHE A 30 17.72 -26.00 3.63
N TYR A 31 16.48 -25.61 3.93
CA TYR A 31 15.49 -26.53 4.51
C TYR A 31 15.22 -27.73 3.59
N LEU A 32 15.01 -27.50 2.29
CA LEU A 32 14.75 -28.56 1.33
C LEU A 32 15.94 -29.52 1.22
N LEU A 33 17.17 -28.98 1.17
CA LEU A 33 18.39 -29.78 1.15
C LEU A 33 18.51 -30.69 2.39
N LEU A 34 18.29 -30.11 3.59
CA LEU A 34 18.36 -30.86 4.85
C LEU A 34 17.24 -31.89 5.02
N SER A 35 16.09 -31.64 4.39
CA SER A 35 14.91 -32.49 4.42
C SER A 35 14.90 -33.52 3.28
N HIS A 36 15.98 -33.62 2.49
CA HIS A 36 16.11 -34.49 1.32
C HIS A 36 14.95 -34.33 0.31
N VAL A 37 14.45 -33.11 0.15
CA VAL A 37 13.43 -32.74 -0.84
C VAL A 37 14.13 -32.16 -2.06
N ASP A 38 13.61 -32.48 -3.25
CA ASP A 38 14.19 -32.00 -4.49
C ASP A 38 14.10 -30.47 -4.59
N LEU A 39 15.22 -29.83 -4.94
CA LEU A 39 15.27 -28.39 -5.16
C LEU A 39 14.45 -27.92 -6.37
N SER A 40 14.12 -28.82 -7.31
CA SER A 40 13.21 -28.50 -8.40
C SER A 40 11.86 -27.97 -7.93
N LEU A 41 11.43 -28.37 -6.72
CA LEU A 41 10.21 -27.89 -6.08
C LEU A 41 10.18 -26.37 -5.94
N LEU A 42 11.33 -25.70 -5.76
CA LEU A 42 11.41 -24.24 -5.70
C LEU A 42 10.91 -23.61 -7.01
N MET A 43 11.41 -24.14 -8.14
CA MET A 43 11.02 -23.63 -9.47
C MET A 43 9.58 -23.98 -9.79
N ASP A 44 9.16 -25.23 -9.51
CA ASP A 44 7.79 -25.68 -9.75
C ASP A 44 6.77 -24.84 -8.98
N MET A 45 7.03 -24.58 -7.68
CA MET A 45 6.16 -23.74 -6.87
C MET A 45 6.07 -22.32 -7.39
N MET A 46 7.18 -21.73 -7.83
CA MET A 46 7.17 -20.40 -8.44
C MET A 46 6.33 -20.39 -9.73
N VAL A 47 6.65 -21.26 -10.69
CA VAL A 47 6.01 -21.28 -12.00
C VAL A 47 4.52 -21.58 -11.86
N ILE A 48 4.15 -22.68 -11.19
CA ILE A 48 2.75 -23.12 -11.05
C ILE A 48 1.90 -22.08 -10.34
N LYS A 49 2.44 -21.45 -9.26
CA LYS A 49 1.70 -20.45 -8.50
C LYS A 49 1.52 -19.14 -9.26
N PHE A 50 2.51 -18.74 -10.07
CA PHE A 50 2.38 -17.56 -10.92
C PHE A 50 1.43 -17.80 -12.10
N GLU A 51 1.52 -18.95 -12.77
CA GLU A 51 0.70 -19.29 -13.93
C GLU A 51 -0.78 -19.44 -13.57
N ASN A 52 -1.07 -20.06 -12.42
CA ASN A 52 -2.45 -20.32 -12.01
C ASN A 52 -3.15 -19.18 -11.26
N ASN A 53 -2.44 -18.06 -10.94
CA ASN A 53 -3.03 -16.96 -10.19
C ASN A 53 -3.25 -15.71 -11.05
N PHE A 54 -4.37 -15.70 -11.77
CA PHE A 54 -4.77 -14.56 -12.60
C PHE A 54 -4.89 -13.23 -11.83
N ILE A 55 -5.14 -13.30 -10.51
CA ILE A 55 -5.20 -12.14 -9.61
C ILE A 55 -3.87 -11.38 -9.56
N LEU A 56 -2.74 -12.06 -9.78
CA LEU A 56 -1.42 -11.42 -9.81
C LEU A 56 -1.29 -10.32 -10.87
N LEU A 57 -2.02 -10.43 -11.97
CA LEU A 57 -2.01 -9.40 -13.02
C LEU A 57 -2.59 -8.07 -12.54
N ALA A 58 -3.40 -8.07 -11.48
CA ALA A 58 -3.90 -6.82 -10.90
C ALA A 58 -2.78 -5.97 -10.30
N VAL A 59 -1.72 -6.58 -9.75
CA VAL A 59 -0.60 -5.87 -9.13
C VAL A 59 0.14 -4.95 -10.11
N PRO A 60 0.68 -5.43 -11.25
CA PRO A 60 1.32 -4.55 -12.22
C PRO A 60 0.38 -3.49 -12.78
N LEU A 61 -0.90 -3.80 -12.94
CA LEU A 61 -1.90 -2.84 -13.44
C LEU A 61 -2.17 -1.71 -12.43
N PHE A 62 -2.25 -1.99 -11.14
CA PHE A 62 -2.36 -0.95 -10.11
C PHE A 62 -1.10 -0.11 -10.00
N ILE A 63 0.10 -0.73 -10.04
CA ILE A 63 1.37 -0.01 -10.06
C ILE A 63 1.44 0.92 -11.28
N PHE A 64 1.07 0.41 -12.44
CA PHE A 64 1.03 1.18 -13.67
C PHE A 64 0.06 2.37 -13.55
N THR A 65 -1.14 2.13 -13.05
CA THR A 65 -2.15 3.18 -12.81
C THR A 65 -1.59 4.30 -11.94
N ALA A 66 -1.01 3.97 -10.80
CA ALA A 66 -0.43 4.94 -9.88
C ALA A 66 0.69 5.77 -10.53
N LYS A 67 1.58 5.10 -11.27
CA LYS A 67 2.70 5.77 -11.95
C LYS A 67 2.23 6.65 -13.11
N VAL A 68 1.24 6.21 -13.89
CA VAL A 68 0.61 7.03 -14.95
C VAL A 68 -0.06 8.26 -14.36
N MET A 69 -0.80 8.11 -13.27
CA MET A 69 -1.47 9.20 -12.57
C MET A 69 -0.46 10.23 -12.04
N ASN A 70 0.66 9.77 -11.46
CA ASN A 70 1.72 10.65 -10.98
C ASN A 70 2.42 11.38 -12.14
N ALA A 71 2.89 10.66 -13.16
CA ALA A 71 3.55 11.25 -14.32
C ALA A 71 2.61 12.18 -15.11
N GLY A 72 1.31 11.82 -15.15
CA GLY A 72 0.26 12.63 -15.78
C GLY A 72 -0.18 13.84 -14.96
N LYS A 73 0.49 14.17 -13.84
CA LYS A 73 0.15 15.31 -12.95
C LYS A 73 -1.32 15.30 -12.50
N VAL A 74 -1.90 14.13 -12.38
CA VAL A 74 -3.26 13.96 -11.85
C VAL A 74 -3.27 14.26 -10.35
N THR A 75 -2.20 13.91 -9.65
CA THR A 75 -1.95 14.18 -8.23
C THR A 75 -1.99 15.68 -7.92
N ASP A 76 -1.42 16.53 -8.77
CA ASP A 76 -1.47 18.00 -8.60
C ASP A 76 -2.93 18.50 -8.56
N ARG A 77 -3.81 17.91 -9.38
CA ARG A 77 -5.24 18.32 -9.44
C ARG A 77 -6.01 17.88 -8.20
N ILE A 78 -5.67 16.71 -7.67
CA ILE A 78 -6.24 16.22 -6.39
C ILE A 78 -5.79 17.14 -5.26
N PHE A 79 -4.51 17.50 -5.24
CA PHE A 79 -3.96 18.43 -4.27
C PHE A 79 -4.63 19.82 -4.36
N ASP A 80 -4.79 20.38 -5.55
CA ASP A 80 -5.47 21.65 -5.76
C ASP A 80 -6.93 21.64 -5.32
N PHE A 81 -7.64 20.52 -5.58
CA PHE A 81 -9.01 20.31 -5.13
C PHE A 81 -9.08 20.26 -3.60
N THR A 82 -8.31 19.39 -2.96
CA THR A 82 -8.30 19.24 -1.49
C THR A 82 -7.84 20.52 -0.80
N ARG A 83 -6.86 21.23 -1.37
CA ARG A 83 -6.42 22.55 -0.90
C ARG A 83 -7.54 23.58 -0.97
N SER A 84 -8.33 23.56 -2.03
CA SER A 84 -9.47 24.48 -2.15
C SER A 84 -10.58 24.17 -1.14
N ALA A 85 -10.75 22.91 -0.77
CA ALA A 85 -11.78 22.47 0.18
C ALA A 85 -11.37 22.66 1.64
N LEU A 86 -10.15 22.32 2.00
CA LEU A 86 -9.69 22.21 3.40
C LEU A 86 -8.59 23.22 3.76
N GLY A 87 -7.94 23.84 2.79
CA GLY A 87 -6.77 24.68 3.01
C GLY A 87 -7.01 25.91 3.90
N SER A 88 -8.25 26.43 3.98
CA SER A 88 -8.60 27.59 4.81
C SER A 88 -8.67 27.30 6.32
N LEU A 89 -8.63 26.02 6.71
CA LEU A 89 -8.62 25.63 8.11
C LEU A 89 -7.28 25.97 8.79
N ARG A 90 -7.27 26.06 10.13
CA ARG A 90 -6.02 26.21 10.87
C ARG A 90 -5.20 24.94 10.76
N GLY A 91 -3.96 25.04 10.27
CA GLY A 91 -3.19 23.86 9.89
C GLY A 91 -3.71 23.18 8.61
N GLY A 92 -4.38 23.95 7.73
CA GLY A 92 -5.13 23.48 6.58
C GLY A 92 -4.36 22.56 5.66
N LEU A 93 -3.07 22.78 5.44
CA LEU A 93 -2.25 21.93 4.59
C LEU A 93 -2.01 20.55 5.18
N GLY A 94 -2.04 20.36 6.49
CA GLY A 94 -2.01 19.03 7.10
C GLY A 94 -3.30 18.23 6.81
N TYR A 95 -4.47 18.87 6.83
CA TYR A 95 -5.72 18.22 6.42
C TYR A 95 -5.76 17.94 4.92
N VAL A 96 -5.22 18.85 4.11
CA VAL A 96 -5.09 18.68 2.66
C VAL A 96 -4.27 17.45 2.34
N ASN A 97 -3.12 17.29 3.01
CA ASN A 97 -2.24 16.13 2.89
C ASN A 97 -3.01 14.82 3.16
N ILE A 98 -3.64 14.70 4.32
CA ILE A 98 -4.39 13.47 4.67
C ILE A 98 -5.55 13.21 3.70
N ALA A 99 -6.32 14.24 3.34
CA ALA A 99 -7.45 14.08 2.43
C ALA A 99 -7.00 13.72 1.01
N ALA A 100 -5.90 14.30 0.54
CA ALA A 100 -5.34 13.97 -0.77
C ALA A 100 -4.79 12.54 -0.79
N SER A 101 -4.10 12.08 0.28
CA SER A 101 -3.67 10.70 0.44
C SER A 101 -4.85 9.71 0.47
N ILE A 102 -5.96 10.02 1.17
CA ILE A 102 -7.18 9.19 1.14
C ILE A 102 -7.71 9.03 -0.29
N ILE A 103 -7.79 10.12 -1.04
CA ILE A 103 -8.28 10.08 -2.43
C ILE A 103 -7.30 9.31 -3.31
N PHE A 104 -6.01 9.57 -3.17
CA PHE A 104 -4.97 8.94 -3.97
C PHE A 104 -4.81 7.45 -3.65
N ALA A 105 -5.00 7.06 -2.39
CA ALA A 105 -5.08 5.66 -1.96
C ALA A 105 -6.09 4.88 -2.80
N GLY A 106 -7.29 5.46 -3.03
CA GLY A 106 -8.33 4.89 -3.90
C GLY A 106 -7.94 4.67 -5.37
N MET A 107 -6.73 5.03 -5.77
CA MET A 107 -6.21 4.86 -7.14
C MET A 107 -4.90 4.08 -7.19
N SER A 108 -4.04 4.21 -6.18
CA SER A 108 -2.67 3.70 -6.20
C SER A 108 -2.48 2.40 -5.44
N GLY A 109 -3.14 2.22 -4.31
CA GLY A 109 -2.98 1.07 -3.43
C GLY A 109 -1.57 0.89 -2.85
N SER A 110 -0.73 1.94 -2.91
CA SER A 110 0.69 1.89 -2.55
C SER A 110 1.12 3.14 -1.80
N GLU A 111 1.66 2.98 -0.59
CA GLU A 111 2.23 4.09 0.19
C GLU A 111 3.46 4.71 -0.49
N ILE A 112 4.31 3.87 -1.11
CA ILE A 112 5.50 4.34 -1.83
C ILE A 112 5.10 5.25 -2.99
N ALA A 113 4.03 4.91 -3.70
CA ALA A 113 3.52 5.75 -4.78
C ALA A 113 2.95 7.07 -4.25
N ASP A 114 2.35 7.08 -3.07
CA ASP A 114 1.82 8.27 -2.41
C ASP A 114 2.96 9.20 -1.98
N VAL A 115 3.92 8.71 -1.20
CA VAL A 115 5.07 9.51 -0.73
C VAL A 115 5.89 10.05 -1.90
N SER A 116 6.20 9.22 -2.90
CA SER A 116 7.05 9.62 -4.03
C SER A 116 6.37 10.57 -5.01
N GLY A 117 5.06 10.46 -5.16
CA GLY A 117 4.25 11.30 -6.05
C GLY A 117 3.71 12.53 -5.33
N LEU A 118 2.62 12.34 -4.61
CA LEU A 118 1.88 13.39 -3.93
C LEU A 118 2.70 14.01 -2.79
N GLY A 119 3.41 13.18 -1.99
CA GLY A 119 4.13 13.62 -0.81
C GLY A 119 5.19 14.67 -1.09
N THR A 120 5.88 14.61 -2.23
CA THR A 120 6.87 15.61 -2.61
C THR A 120 6.26 17.00 -2.82
N VAL A 121 5.06 17.07 -3.42
CA VAL A 121 4.30 18.30 -3.64
C VAL A 121 3.78 18.85 -2.32
N GLU A 122 3.27 17.97 -1.46
CA GLU A 122 2.69 18.31 -0.16
C GLU A 122 3.73 18.85 0.81
N ILE A 123 4.85 18.15 0.98
CA ILE A 123 5.95 18.58 1.85
C ILE A 123 6.47 19.94 1.42
N LYS A 124 6.65 20.13 0.11
CA LYS A 124 7.08 21.44 -0.41
C LYS A 124 6.06 22.53 -0.10
N ALA A 125 4.78 22.30 -0.40
CA ALA A 125 3.72 23.28 -0.14
C ALA A 125 3.59 23.62 1.36
N MET A 126 3.74 22.64 2.24
CA MET A 126 3.72 22.84 3.69
C MET A 126 4.93 23.68 4.14
N LYS A 127 6.13 23.36 3.69
CA LYS A 127 7.35 24.11 4.02
C LYS A 127 7.29 25.55 3.50
N ASP A 128 6.83 25.77 2.28
CA ASP A 128 6.66 27.11 1.68
C ASP A 128 5.61 27.94 2.45
N ALA A 129 4.63 27.30 3.10
CA ALA A 129 3.63 27.92 3.96
C ALA A 129 4.07 28.11 5.43
N GLY A 130 5.33 27.81 5.77
CA GLY A 130 5.90 28.03 7.10
C GLY A 130 5.64 26.89 8.10
N TYR A 131 5.31 25.71 7.64
CA TYR A 131 5.25 24.51 8.50
C TYR A 131 6.66 23.98 8.75
N ASP A 132 6.86 23.42 9.93
CA ASP A 132 8.07 22.69 10.29
C ASP A 132 8.30 21.50 9.36
N GLY A 133 9.54 21.32 8.90
CA GLY A 133 9.92 20.25 7.98
C GLY A 133 9.70 18.86 8.56
N ALA A 134 10.01 18.66 9.84
CA ALA A 134 9.79 17.38 10.52
C ALA A 134 8.29 17.05 10.61
N PHE A 135 7.45 18.03 10.93
CA PHE A 135 5.99 17.84 10.94
C PHE A 135 5.45 17.52 9.55
N SER A 136 5.94 18.24 8.51
CA SER A 136 5.50 18.00 7.14
C SER A 136 5.82 16.57 6.68
N CYS A 137 7.05 16.11 6.93
CA CYS A 137 7.45 14.74 6.61
C CYS A 137 6.65 13.71 7.43
N ALA A 138 6.49 13.94 8.74
CA ALA A 138 5.76 13.01 9.61
C ALA A 138 4.29 12.85 9.21
N VAL A 139 3.59 13.96 8.87
CA VAL A 139 2.19 13.88 8.41
C VAL A 139 2.11 13.16 7.07
N THR A 140 3.00 13.46 6.12
CA THR A 140 3.02 12.81 4.80
C THR A 140 3.31 11.31 4.92
N SER A 141 4.28 10.91 5.73
CA SER A 141 4.58 9.49 5.95
C SER A 141 3.41 8.77 6.62
N ALA A 142 2.81 9.40 7.65
CA ALA A 142 1.67 8.82 8.35
C ALA A 142 0.42 8.73 7.46
N SER A 143 0.13 9.73 6.60
CA SER A 143 -1.02 9.70 5.70
C SER A 143 -0.84 8.68 4.56
N ALA A 144 0.39 8.48 4.09
CA ALA A 144 0.69 7.50 3.05
C ALA A 144 0.37 6.05 3.48
N THR A 145 0.44 5.73 4.79
CA THR A 145 0.06 4.40 5.30
C THR A 145 -1.42 4.07 5.08
N ILE A 146 -2.25 5.05 4.73
CA ILE A 146 -3.65 4.85 4.32
C ILE A 146 -3.70 4.12 2.97
N GLY A 147 -2.70 4.30 2.11
CA GLY A 147 -2.63 3.71 0.76
C GLY A 147 -2.85 2.20 0.71
N PRO A 148 -2.11 1.40 1.49
CA PRO A 148 -2.31 -0.05 1.53
C PRO A 148 -3.60 -0.50 2.22
N ILE A 149 -4.35 0.39 2.87
CA ILE A 149 -5.56 0.06 3.64
C ILE A 149 -6.83 0.36 2.83
N ILE A 150 -6.91 1.54 2.20
CA ILE A 150 -8.06 1.91 1.37
C ILE A 150 -7.93 1.23 0.00
N PRO A 151 -9.00 0.58 -0.51
CA PRO A 151 -8.97 -0.06 -1.83
C PRO A 151 -8.78 0.95 -3.00
N PRO A 152 -8.06 0.51 -4.04
CA PRO A 152 -7.39 -0.77 -4.20
C PRO A 152 -6.13 -0.88 -3.34
N SER A 153 -5.80 -2.09 -2.91
CA SER A 153 -4.62 -2.34 -2.06
C SER A 153 -3.79 -3.49 -2.63
N ILE A 154 -2.54 -3.21 -3.00
CA ILE A 154 -1.61 -4.22 -3.49
C ILE A 154 -1.34 -5.30 -2.43
N PRO A 155 -1.06 -4.97 -1.14
CA PRO A 155 -0.91 -5.98 -0.10
C PRO A 155 -2.15 -6.87 0.09
N MET A 156 -3.36 -6.32 -0.01
CA MET A 156 -4.58 -7.12 0.11
C MET A 156 -4.76 -8.09 -1.07
N VAL A 157 -4.36 -7.70 -2.29
CA VAL A 157 -4.35 -8.59 -3.46
C VAL A 157 -3.38 -9.74 -3.25
N VAL A 158 -2.16 -9.45 -2.76
CA VAL A 158 -1.15 -10.47 -2.44
C VAL A 158 -1.64 -11.38 -1.32
N TYR A 159 -2.22 -10.82 -0.27
CA TYR A 159 -2.79 -11.59 0.84
C TYR A 159 -3.93 -12.51 0.37
N SER A 160 -4.83 -12.01 -0.47
CA SER A 160 -5.90 -12.81 -1.09
C SER A 160 -5.35 -14.04 -1.81
N MET A 161 -4.29 -13.84 -2.57
CA MET A 161 -3.64 -14.92 -3.31
C MET A 161 -3.01 -15.99 -2.41
N LEU A 162 -2.40 -15.57 -1.30
CA LEU A 162 -1.75 -16.48 -0.35
C LEU A 162 -2.76 -17.22 0.54
N SER A 163 -3.83 -16.52 0.95
CA SER A 163 -4.83 -17.03 1.91
C SER A 163 -6.05 -17.67 1.28
N GLY A 164 -6.31 -17.42 -0.02
CA GLY A 164 -7.55 -17.80 -0.68
C GLY A 164 -8.75 -16.91 -0.33
N ALA A 165 -8.56 -15.85 0.47
CA ALA A 165 -9.62 -14.91 0.82
C ALA A 165 -10.05 -14.07 -0.40
N SER A 166 -11.32 -13.73 -0.50
CA SER A 166 -11.82 -12.88 -1.59
C SER A 166 -11.26 -11.46 -1.52
N VAL A 167 -10.68 -10.97 -2.62
CA VAL A 167 -10.20 -9.57 -2.76
C VAL A 167 -11.31 -8.58 -2.45
N GLY A 168 -12.53 -8.83 -2.92
CA GLY A 168 -13.68 -7.95 -2.68
C GLY A 168 -13.98 -7.79 -1.18
N TYR A 169 -13.99 -8.89 -0.43
CA TYR A 169 -14.21 -8.82 1.03
C TYR A 169 -13.06 -8.13 1.76
N LEU A 170 -11.81 -8.36 1.34
CA LEU A 170 -10.65 -7.66 1.92
C LEU A 170 -10.73 -6.16 1.66
N PHE A 171 -11.11 -5.76 0.46
CA PHE A 171 -11.31 -4.35 0.11
C PHE A 171 -12.43 -3.70 0.92
N LEU A 172 -13.57 -4.38 1.11
CA LEU A 172 -14.64 -3.89 2.00
C LEU A 172 -14.14 -3.71 3.43
N GLY A 173 -13.38 -4.67 3.93
CA GLY A 173 -12.79 -4.62 5.27
C GLY A 173 -11.83 -3.46 5.48
N GLY A 174 -11.17 -2.97 4.43
CA GLY A 174 -10.21 -1.87 4.49
C GLY A 174 -10.84 -0.47 4.58
N PHE A 175 -12.09 -0.29 4.14
CA PHE A 175 -12.72 1.04 4.12
C PHE A 175 -12.85 1.67 5.50
N ILE A 176 -13.47 0.98 6.43
CA ILE A 176 -13.73 1.52 7.78
C ILE A 176 -12.40 1.83 8.50
N PRO A 177 -11.42 0.91 8.58
CA PRO A 177 -10.12 1.21 9.18
C PRO A 177 -9.39 2.36 8.49
N GLY A 178 -9.41 2.43 7.17
CA GLY A 178 -8.75 3.50 6.41
C GLY A 178 -9.33 4.88 6.71
N PHE A 179 -10.66 5.02 6.74
CA PHE A 179 -11.30 6.28 7.11
C PHE A 179 -11.13 6.63 8.58
N LEU A 180 -11.12 5.64 9.48
CA LEU A 180 -10.84 5.85 10.90
C LEU A 180 -9.40 6.35 11.11
N LEU A 181 -8.44 5.75 10.43
CA LEU A 181 -7.05 6.21 10.46
C LEU A 181 -6.92 7.64 9.94
N GLY A 182 -7.51 7.95 8.79
CA GLY A 182 -7.54 9.30 8.25
C GLY A 182 -8.17 10.31 9.21
N GLY A 183 -9.29 9.97 9.85
CA GLY A 183 -9.94 10.79 10.86
C GLY A 183 -9.09 10.99 12.11
N ALA A 184 -8.42 9.93 12.60
CA ALA A 184 -7.49 10.02 13.73
C ALA A 184 -6.30 10.94 13.42
N LEU A 185 -5.69 10.79 12.22
CA LEU A 185 -4.60 11.66 11.77
C LEU A 185 -5.06 13.13 11.65
N MET A 186 -6.27 13.38 11.14
CA MET A 186 -6.85 14.73 11.10
C MET A 186 -7.04 15.29 12.52
N GLY A 187 -7.41 14.46 13.51
CA GLY A 187 -7.48 14.83 14.91
C GLY A 187 -6.12 15.23 15.48
N VAL A 188 -5.07 14.45 15.19
CA VAL A 188 -3.69 14.79 15.59
C VAL A 188 -3.22 16.09 14.95
N VAL A 189 -3.48 16.28 13.67
CA VAL A 189 -3.18 17.53 12.94
C VAL A 189 -3.90 18.71 13.59
N TYR A 190 -5.16 18.55 14.01
CA TYR A 190 -5.90 19.61 14.72
C TYR A 190 -5.19 20.02 16.01
N VAL A 191 -4.89 19.07 16.87
CA VAL A 191 -4.23 19.32 18.18
C VAL A 191 -2.89 20.00 17.99
N LEU A 192 -2.05 19.47 17.08
CA LEU A 192 -0.72 20.04 16.81
C LEU A 192 -0.79 21.41 16.16
N SER A 193 -1.74 21.64 15.26
CA SER A 193 -1.93 22.94 14.60
C SER A 193 -2.36 24.05 15.58
N VAL A 194 -3.18 23.68 16.57
CA VAL A 194 -3.56 24.61 17.66
C VAL A 194 -2.36 24.87 18.56
N LYS A 195 -1.64 23.82 18.98
CA LYS A 195 -0.50 23.92 19.91
C LYS A 195 0.69 24.67 19.33
N ARG A 196 1.00 24.45 18.03
CA ARG A 196 2.15 25.05 17.34
C ARG A 196 1.80 26.34 16.58
N ASN A 197 0.56 26.83 16.67
CA ASN A 197 0.09 28.02 15.98
C ASN A 197 0.31 28.03 14.46
N TYR A 198 0.08 26.90 13.80
CA TYR A 198 0.23 26.81 12.35
C TYR A 198 -0.72 27.78 11.61
N PRO A 199 -0.29 28.30 10.45
CA PRO A 199 -1.03 29.30 9.71
C PRO A 199 -2.38 28.75 9.21
N ARG A 200 -3.31 29.67 8.99
CA ARG A 200 -4.51 29.41 8.21
C ARG A 200 -4.22 29.76 6.76
N GLY A 201 -4.64 28.89 5.85
CA GLY A 201 -4.57 29.22 4.44
C GLY A 201 -5.60 30.29 4.05
N GLU A 202 -5.43 30.84 2.86
CA GLU A 202 -6.36 31.80 2.30
C GLU A 202 -7.74 31.17 2.03
N LYS A 203 -8.79 31.95 2.26
CA LYS A 203 -10.14 31.53 1.90
C LYS A 203 -10.29 31.52 0.38
N VAL A 204 -10.56 30.34 -0.15
CA VAL A 204 -10.79 30.16 -1.58
C VAL A 204 -12.23 30.54 -1.93
N SER A 205 -12.41 31.28 -3.02
CA SER A 205 -13.74 31.61 -3.54
C SER A 205 -14.49 30.34 -3.98
N PHE A 206 -15.81 30.31 -3.76
CA PHE A 206 -16.67 29.20 -4.21
C PHE A 206 -16.51 28.90 -5.71
N ARG A 207 -16.32 29.93 -6.54
CA ARG A 207 -16.04 29.78 -7.98
C ARG A 207 -14.74 29.03 -8.24
N GLN A 208 -13.71 29.27 -7.45
CA GLN A 208 -12.42 28.58 -7.57
C GLN A 208 -12.51 27.12 -7.07
N LEU A 209 -13.23 26.89 -5.96
CA LEU A 209 -13.52 25.54 -5.49
C LEU A 209 -14.24 24.73 -6.59
N LEU A 210 -15.30 25.29 -7.17
CA LEU A 210 -16.05 24.63 -8.25
C LEU A 210 -15.16 24.34 -9.47
N ARG A 211 -14.33 25.31 -9.87
CA ARG A 211 -13.39 25.13 -10.98
C ARG A 211 -12.39 23.99 -10.71
N ASN A 212 -11.82 23.92 -9.51
CA ASN A 212 -10.88 22.87 -9.13
C ASN A 212 -11.56 21.51 -8.98
N SER A 213 -12.80 21.48 -8.47
CA SER A 213 -13.63 20.26 -8.42
C SER A 213 -13.89 19.71 -9.82
N VAL A 214 -14.27 20.54 -10.78
CA VAL A 214 -14.50 20.10 -12.17
C VAL A 214 -13.21 19.58 -12.82
N LYS A 215 -12.07 20.19 -12.52
CA LYS A 215 -10.77 19.71 -13.04
C LYS A 215 -10.33 18.39 -12.42
N ALA A 216 -10.62 18.16 -11.15
CA ALA A 216 -10.29 16.93 -10.44
C ALA A 216 -11.31 15.83 -10.69
N PHE A 217 -12.54 16.17 -11.10
CA PHE A 217 -13.64 15.21 -11.25
C PHE A 217 -13.29 13.96 -12.08
N PRO A 218 -12.64 14.08 -13.26
CA PRO A 218 -12.24 12.90 -14.01
C PRO A 218 -11.31 11.98 -13.22
N ALA A 219 -10.39 12.54 -12.42
CA ALA A 219 -9.51 11.75 -11.56
C ALA A 219 -10.29 11.06 -10.44
N LEU A 220 -11.28 11.75 -9.84
CA LEU A 220 -12.11 11.21 -8.75
C LEU A 220 -13.05 10.07 -9.21
N ILE A 221 -13.30 9.94 -10.51
CA ILE A 221 -14.04 8.81 -11.07
C ILE A 221 -13.24 7.50 -10.96
N THR A 222 -11.91 7.56 -10.95
CA THR A 222 -11.04 6.37 -10.97
C THR A 222 -11.34 5.38 -9.83
N PRO A 223 -11.34 5.76 -8.55
CA PRO A 223 -11.70 4.84 -7.46
C PRO A 223 -13.15 4.37 -7.54
N ILE A 224 -14.06 5.23 -7.99
CA ILE A 224 -15.47 4.87 -8.15
C ILE A 224 -15.63 3.80 -9.23
N LEU A 225 -14.96 3.96 -10.36
CA LEU A 225 -14.98 3.00 -11.47
C LEU A 225 -14.51 1.61 -11.02
N LEU A 226 -13.42 1.57 -10.26
CA LEU A 226 -12.86 0.33 -9.73
C LEU A 226 -13.84 -0.36 -8.77
N LEU A 227 -14.32 0.37 -7.79
CA LEU A 227 -15.18 -0.18 -6.75
C LEU A 227 -16.55 -0.60 -7.30
N TYR A 228 -17.13 0.21 -8.18
CA TYR A 228 -18.38 -0.14 -8.85
C TYR A 228 -18.23 -1.40 -9.70
N GLY A 229 -17.10 -1.54 -10.41
CA GLY A 229 -16.83 -2.74 -11.21
C GLY A 229 -16.78 -4.01 -10.36
N ILE A 230 -16.09 -3.97 -9.23
CA ILE A 230 -15.91 -5.12 -8.33
C ILE A 230 -17.20 -5.44 -7.57
N TYR A 231 -17.80 -4.44 -6.89
CA TYR A 231 -18.97 -4.66 -6.02
C TYR A 231 -20.28 -4.78 -6.79
N GLY A 232 -20.35 -4.19 -7.98
CA GLY A 232 -21.44 -4.40 -8.90
C GLY A 232 -21.45 -5.80 -9.55
N GLY A 233 -20.38 -6.61 -9.31
CA GLY A 233 -20.24 -7.94 -9.89
C GLY A 233 -20.03 -7.92 -11.40
N VAL A 234 -19.71 -6.77 -11.98
CA VAL A 234 -19.52 -6.59 -13.42
C VAL A 234 -18.15 -7.06 -13.86
N PHE A 235 -17.14 -6.83 -13.04
CA PHE A 235 -15.74 -7.13 -13.33
C PHE A 235 -15.05 -7.83 -12.15
N THR A 236 -14.12 -8.70 -12.48
CA THR A 236 -13.16 -9.24 -11.52
C THR A 236 -12.20 -8.13 -11.06
N PRO A 237 -11.48 -8.29 -9.94
CA PRO A 237 -10.46 -7.33 -9.50
C PRO A 237 -9.39 -7.06 -10.57
N THR A 238 -8.99 -8.07 -11.32
CA THR A 238 -7.98 -7.96 -12.39
C THR A 238 -8.52 -7.18 -13.59
N GLU A 239 -9.75 -7.46 -14.02
CA GLU A 239 -10.41 -6.71 -15.11
C GLU A 239 -10.62 -5.25 -14.72
N SER A 240 -11.06 -5.01 -13.47
CA SER A 240 -11.22 -3.66 -12.93
C SER A 240 -9.89 -2.90 -12.92
N ALA A 241 -8.78 -3.56 -12.53
CA ALA A 241 -7.45 -2.97 -12.58
C ALA A 241 -7.05 -2.60 -14.02
N GLY A 242 -7.33 -3.46 -15.01
CA GLY A 242 -7.09 -3.19 -16.43
C GLY A 242 -7.87 -1.98 -16.95
N ILE A 243 -9.16 -1.91 -16.61
CA ILE A 243 -10.04 -0.79 -17.00
C ILE A 243 -9.55 0.52 -16.39
N VAL A 244 -9.19 0.50 -15.11
CA VAL A 244 -8.67 1.68 -14.41
C VAL A 244 -7.31 2.11 -14.99
N ALA A 245 -6.43 1.17 -15.35
CA ALA A 245 -5.17 1.46 -16.01
C ALA A 245 -5.37 2.10 -17.38
N ALA A 246 -6.28 1.58 -18.18
CA ALA A 246 -6.66 2.16 -19.48
C ALA A 246 -7.27 3.55 -19.30
N TYR A 247 -8.15 3.72 -18.31
CA TYR A 247 -8.75 5.01 -18.00
C TYR A 247 -7.70 6.05 -17.57
N ALA A 248 -6.76 5.68 -16.70
CA ALA A 248 -5.65 6.55 -16.27
C ALA A 248 -4.79 7.00 -17.46
N LEU A 249 -4.51 6.10 -18.40
CA LEU A 249 -3.82 6.40 -19.66
C LEU A 249 -4.60 7.42 -20.50
N ILE A 250 -5.88 7.17 -20.73
CA ILE A 250 -6.76 8.07 -21.51
C ILE A 250 -6.78 9.45 -20.86
N LEU A 251 -6.93 9.52 -19.54
CA LEU A 251 -6.93 10.79 -18.82
C LEU A 251 -5.61 11.56 -19.02
N SER A 252 -4.48 10.87 -18.84
CA SER A 252 -3.16 11.51 -18.85
C SER A 252 -2.73 11.92 -20.25
N LEU A 253 -3.03 11.10 -21.28
CA LEU A 253 -2.62 11.36 -22.67
C LEU A 253 -3.57 12.30 -23.41
N PHE A 254 -4.88 12.09 -23.29
CA PHE A 254 -5.87 12.75 -24.16
C PHE A 254 -6.65 13.87 -23.46
N VAL A 255 -7.06 13.66 -22.21
CA VAL A 255 -7.88 14.64 -21.47
C VAL A 255 -7.00 15.73 -20.88
N TYR A 256 -5.98 15.34 -20.11
CA TYR A 256 -5.09 16.28 -19.45
C TYR A 256 -3.89 16.67 -20.33
N ARG A 257 -3.50 15.81 -21.25
CA ARG A 257 -2.40 16.02 -22.19
C ARG A 257 -1.09 16.39 -21.49
N THR A 258 -0.85 15.76 -20.35
CA THR A 258 0.30 16.03 -19.48
C THR A 258 1.38 14.97 -19.58
N LEU A 259 1.07 13.80 -20.16
CA LEU A 259 1.98 12.67 -20.29
C LEU A 259 2.51 12.59 -21.72
N GLY A 260 3.83 12.75 -21.90
CA GLY A 260 4.50 12.57 -23.17
C GLY A 260 4.87 11.11 -23.43
N LEU A 261 5.11 10.73 -24.70
CA LEU A 261 5.51 9.37 -25.07
C LEU A 261 6.81 8.91 -24.41
N LYS A 262 7.77 9.81 -24.23
CA LYS A 262 9.04 9.55 -23.55
C LYS A 262 8.83 9.24 -22.06
N GLU A 263 7.94 9.99 -21.42
CA GLU A 263 7.57 9.78 -20.01
C GLU A 263 6.77 8.51 -19.84
N LEU A 264 5.87 8.20 -20.77
CA LEU A 264 5.12 6.93 -20.78
C LEU A 264 6.08 5.73 -20.88
N TYR A 265 7.08 5.79 -21.74
CA TYR A 265 8.09 4.73 -21.85
C TYR A 265 8.82 4.53 -20.49
N LYS A 266 9.21 5.63 -19.82
CA LYS A 266 9.80 5.56 -18.48
C LYS A 266 8.86 4.92 -17.47
N VAL A 267 7.59 5.33 -17.47
CA VAL A 267 6.55 4.75 -16.58
C VAL A 267 6.41 3.25 -16.79
N ILE A 268 6.45 2.77 -18.03
CA ILE A 268 6.39 1.34 -18.34
C ILE A 268 7.61 0.61 -17.74
N ILE A 269 8.82 1.11 -17.99
CA ILE A 269 10.04 0.50 -17.42
C ILE A 269 10.01 0.49 -15.91
N ASP A 270 9.67 1.61 -15.28
CA ASP A 270 9.57 1.72 -13.83
C ASP A 270 8.49 0.79 -13.25
N THR A 271 7.41 0.55 -14.01
CA THR A 271 6.37 -0.41 -13.63
C THR A 271 6.89 -1.84 -13.68
N VAL A 272 7.59 -2.21 -14.75
CA VAL A 272 8.19 -3.55 -14.89
C VAL A 272 9.17 -3.82 -13.75
N VAL A 273 10.05 -2.87 -13.45
CA VAL A 273 11.02 -3.00 -12.35
C VAL A 273 10.32 -3.16 -11.01
N SER A 274 9.33 -2.32 -10.69
CA SER A 274 8.58 -2.41 -9.44
C SER A 274 7.79 -3.72 -9.33
N THR A 275 7.19 -4.18 -10.43
CA THR A 275 6.50 -5.47 -10.51
C THR A 275 7.47 -6.63 -10.27
N GLY A 276 8.68 -6.55 -10.83
CA GLY A 276 9.73 -7.55 -10.63
C GLY A 276 10.11 -7.72 -9.15
N TYR A 277 10.29 -6.61 -8.42
CA TYR A 277 10.56 -6.65 -6.98
C TYR A 277 9.43 -7.31 -6.19
N ILE A 278 8.19 -6.94 -6.47
CA ILE A 278 7.02 -7.51 -5.78
C ILE A 278 6.85 -8.99 -6.15
N SER A 279 7.01 -9.35 -7.42
CA SER A 279 6.94 -10.74 -7.88
C SER A 279 8.02 -11.61 -7.22
N PHE A 280 9.23 -11.09 -7.08
CA PHE A 280 10.31 -11.79 -6.39
C PHE A 280 9.98 -12.03 -4.91
N PHE A 281 9.41 -11.02 -4.23
CA PHE A 281 8.94 -11.17 -2.85
C PHE A 281 7.83 -12.22 -2.74
N ILE A 282 6.84 -12.20 -3.64
CA ILE A 282 5.73 -13.15 -3.67
C ILE A 282 6.24 -14.58 -3.90
N ALA A 283 7.19 -14.76 -4.82
CA ALA A 283 7.81 -16.05 -5.06
C ALA A 283 8.50 -16.60 -3.81
N GLY A 284 9.26 -15.76 -3.11
CA GLY A 284 9.86 -16.12 -1.81
C GLY A 284 8.80 -16.52 -0.77
N ALA A 285 7.71 -15.77 -0.71
CA ALA A 285 6.61 -16.05 0.22
C ALA A 285 5.91 -17.38 -0.05
N PHE A 286 5.76 -17.79 -1.31
CA PHE A 286 5.20 -19.11 -1.63
C PHE A 286 6.07 -20.26 -1.14
N ILE A 287 7.38 -20.17 -1.37
CA ILE A 287 8.33 -21.20 -0.96
C ILE A 287 8.43 -21.26 0.56
N PHE A 288 8.53 -20.11 1.19
CA PHE A 288 8.53 -20.00 2.65
C PHE A 288 7.24 -20.56 3.25
N GLY A 289 6.09 -20.21 2.65
CA GLY A 289 4.77 -20.71 3.03
C GLY A 289 4.65 -22.24 2.90
N TYR A 290 5.32 -22.84 1.91
CA TYR A 290 5.39 -24.31 1.81
C TYR A 290 6.08 -24.94 3.03
N VAL A 291 7.22 -24.38 3.47
CA VAL A 291 7.92 -24.86 4.66
C VAL A 291 7.06 -24.68 5.91
N VAL A 292 6.43 -23.50 6.05
CA VAL A 292 5.51 -23.18 7.16
C VAL A 292 4.35 -24.18 7.23
N ALA A 293 3.75 -24.52 6.09
CA ALA A 293 2.64 -25.46 6.01
C ALA A 293 3.08 -26.90 6.28
N ARG A 294 4.22 -27.32 5.71
CA ARG A 294 4.75 -28.68 5.88
C ARG A 294 5.13 -29.00 7.32
N GLU A 295 5.65 -28.02 8.04
CA GLU A 295 6.06 -28.15 9.44
C GLU A 295 4.95 -27.79 10.44
N GLU A 296 3.72 -27.63 9.94
CA GLU A 296 2.53 -27.33 10.75
C GLU A 296 2.72 -26.16 11.73
N ILE A 297 3.54 -25.15 11.36
CA ILE A 297 3.86 -24.01 12.20
C ILE A 297 2.59 -23.26 12.68
N PRO A 298 1.54 -23.07 11.85
CA PRO A 298 0.29 -22.47 12.31
C PRO A 298 -0.35 -23.24 13.47
N THR A 299 -0.31 -24.57 13.44
CA THR A 299 -0.81 -25.42 14.51
C THR A 299 0.00 -25.25 15.80
N LEU A 300 1.32 -25.16 15.68
CA LEU A 300 2.20 -24.90 16.84
C LEU A 300 1.89 -23.55 17.48
N ILE A 301 1.76 -22.48 16.67
CA ILE A 301 1.40 -21.14 17.16
C ILE A 301 0.02 -21.17 17.82
N THR A 302 -0.96 -21.81 17.21
CA THR A 302 -2.31 -21.94 17.75
C THR A 302 -2.30 -22.64 19.13
N ASN A 303 -1.54 -23.72 19.27
CA ASN A 303 -1.41 -24.42 20.54
C ASN A 303 -0.77 -23.55 21.63
N VAL A 304 0.22 -22.73 21.28
CA VAL A 304 0.81 -21.75 22.23
C VAL A 304 -0.23 -20.72 22.64
N PHE A 305 -1.01 -20.18 21.70
CA PHE A 305 -2.08 -19.23 22.01
C PHE A 305 -3.15 -19.83 22.92
N ILE A 306 -3.53 -21.10 22.68
CA ILE A 306 -4.46 -21.84 23.55
C ILE A 306 -3.88 -22.03 24.94
N SER A 307 -2.63 -22.47 25.05
CA SER A 307 -1.97 -22.73 26.34
C SER A 307 -1.81 -21.46 27.20
N LEU A 308 -1.65 -20.30 26.55
CA LEU A 308 -1.58 -19.00 27.20
C LEU A 308 -2.97 -18.37 27.48
N GLY A 309 -4.07 -19.07 27.14
CA GLY A 309 -5.43 -18.57 27.31
C GLY A 309 -5.81 -17.40 26.40
N LEU A 310 -4.99 -17.11 25.38
CA LEU A 310 -5.20 -15.98 24.45
C LEU A 310 -6.35 -16.23 23.47
N THR A 311 -6.90 -17.43 23.42
CA THR A 311 -8.06 -17.81 22.60
C THR A 311 -9.37 -17.80 23.37
N SER A 312 -9.36 -17.43 24.65
CA SER A 312 -10.56 -17.43 25.52
C SER A 312 -11.66 -16.49 25.02
N SER A 313 -11.32 -15.45 24.25
CA SER A 313 -12.25 -14.51 23.64
C SER A 313 -11.67 -13.96 22.33
N TRP A 314 -12.52 -13.77 21.35
CA TRP A 314 -12.10 -13.22 20.05
C TRP A 314 -11.37 -11.85 20.16
N TRP A 315 -11.74 -11.03 21.13
CA TRP A 315 -11.07 -9.75 21.42
C TRP A 315 -9.63 -9.96 21.91
N ILE A 316 -9.42 -10.94 22.81
CA ILE A 316 -8.10 -11.23 23.35
C ILE A 316 -7.20 -11.78 22.25
N THR A 317 -7.74 -12.68 21.39
CA THR A 317 -7.01 -13.20 20.24
C THR A 317 -6.60 -12.06 19.29
N LEU A 318 -7.54 -11.17 18.94
CA LEU A 318 -7.28 -10.05 18.05
C LEU A 318 -6.25 -9.08 18.63
N LEU A 319 -6.36 -8.76 19.92
CA LEU A 319 -5.41 -7.91 20.62
C LEU A 319 -4.01 -8.53 20.64
N SER A 320 -3.92 -9.82 20.95
CA SER A 320 -2.64 -10.54 21.00
C SER A 320 -1.94 -10.56 19.65
N VAL A 321 -2.68 -10.80 18.56
CA VAL A 321 -2.15 -10.75 17.19
C VAL A 321 -1.70 -9.33 16.83
N ASN A 322 -2.49 -8.31 17.19
CA ASN A 322 -2.11 -6.92 16.94
C ASN A 322 -0.84 -6.52 17.72
N VAL A 323 -0.72 -6.91 18.98
CA VAL A 323 0.50 -6.66 19.79
C VAL A 323 1.71 -7.36 19.17
N LEU A 324 1.55 -8.60 18.73
CA LEU A 324 2.62 -9.34 18.05
C LEU A 324 3.09 -8.62 16.78
N PHE A 325 2.16 -8.20 15.93
CA PHE A 325 2.50 -7.44 14.72
C PHE A 325 3.11 -6.08 15.03
N LEU A 326 2.63 -5.39 16.06
CA LEU A 326 3.19 -4.11 16.47
C LEU A 326 4.65 -4.24 16.91
N ILE A 327 4.98 -5.28 17.68
CA ILE A 327 6.37 -5.56 18.08
C ILE A 327 7.24 -5.87 16.86
N CYS A 328 6.73 -6.68 15.91
CA CYS A 328 7.45 -6.98 14.68
C CYS A 328 7.68 -5.73 13.83
N LEU A 329 6.69 -4.83 13.74
CA LEU A 329 6.78 -3.59 12.96
C LEU A 329 7.71 -2.56 13.61
N LEU A 330 7.69 -2.42 14.94
CA LEU A 330 8.60 -1.51 15.65
C LEU A 330 10.06 -1.89 15.42
N TYR A 331 10.37 -3.19 15.44
CA TYR A 331 11.73 -3.66 15.17
C TYR A 331 12.18 -3.38 13.73
N THR A 332 11.27 -3.42 12.76
CA THR A 332 11.60 -3.14 11.36
C THR A 332 11.71 -1.64 11.04
N SER A 333 11.02 -0.77 11.80
CA SER A 333 11.10 0.68 11.60
C SER A 333 12.39 1.27 12.15
N ASP A 334 12.90 0.77 13.27
CA ASP A 334 14.18 1.22 13.84
C ASP A 334 15.39 0.86 12.95
N ALA A 335 15.28 -0.20 12.15
CA ALA A 335 16.29 -0.57 11.15
C ALA A 335 16.28 0.30 9.88
N ALA A 336 15.31 1.18 9.72
CA ALA A 336 15.20 2.11 8.59
C ALA A 336 15.71 3.52 8.95
N ASP A 337 16.04 3.78 10.21
CA ASP A 337 16.57 5.07 10.68
C ASP A 337 18.12 5.16 10.65
N ASP A 338 18.80 4.06 10.33
CA ASP A 338 20.24 3.97 10.04
C ASP A 338 20.49 3.96 8.50
#